data_eb4e0bb5d6da16a43d301dd79c288c8b
#
_entry.id   eb4e0bb5d6da16a43d301dd79c288c8b
#
_cell.length_a   1.000
_cell.length_b   1.000
_cell.length_c   1.000
_cell.angle_alpha   90.00
_cell.angle_beta   90.00
_cell.angle_gamma   90.00
#
_symmetry.space_group_name_H-M   'P 1'
#
loop_
_entity.id
_entity.type
_entity.pdbx_description
1 polymer ?
#
loop_
_entity_poly.entity_id
_entity_poly.type
_entity_poly.pdbx_seq_one_letter_code
_entity_poly.pdbx_strand_id
1 'polypeptide(L)'
;MKNIYQGKSVLFCLTAIAASVGVSVATADNARPMLEEIIITSEKREASVQDTSIAITAIGSEQLKDLNIFSQQDIANFTPNMSYQESAGGGEGNRIYMRGIGRETSSTGTDPGVGVYNNGFYTTESGVLSGSFDRIARVEVLRGPQGTMYGRNTTGGAINVVAKKPGDEMENVVRLRKGNYDLTNADITSSGPINERVGYLVHYSKTEQDSFFTNVSGADPKGTDSDYIEAQLDVDFTDSINWNMRYFSASFDNETLERNKLDGYRNEVGAPSKLGALVINPELFSPLATAPTDPFEISSDMVGFVAVDDQHTYQSTLTIDTGAMQIKILNGYQDYSWYGEKDFDGTASPVSYVEKIGQAETNKQHEIQFISNTDGDISWVAGLFYYNVELNQPYTLTDANNPYLINNGTVPNPDGIFYTQRGILDSTSKAAYGQVDWQASDKLTMSLGLRYSEDEKEGSETQLQVYDAVVDYCTEAALPYVQGYGAYFDPALVSPAFAGCRFGMV
;
A
#
# COMPACT_ATOMS: atom_id res chain seq x y z
N MET A 1 6.13 -25.35 14.77
CA MET A 1 6.19 -26.52 13.89
C MET A 1 6.83 -26.07 12.58
N LYS A 2 8.01 -26.59 12.30
CA LYS A 2 8.75 -26.24 11.06
C LYS A 2 7.99 -26.83 9.88
N ASN A 3 7.47 -26.01 8.99
CA ASN A 3 7.13 -26.42 7.64
C ASN A 3 8.06 -25.73 6.66
N ILE A 4 8.96 -26.55 6.17
CA ILE A 4 9.87 -26.29 5.06
C ILE A 4 9.00 -26.32 3.81
N TYR A 5 8.70 -25.16 3.22
CA TYR A 5 8.29 -25.09 1.82
C TYR A 5 9.54 -24.87 0.97
N GLN A 6 10.01 -25.97 0.40
CA GLN A 6 11.00 -25.94 -0.67
C GLN A 6 10.36 -25.30 -1.91
N GLY A 7 10.90 -24.17 -2.34
CA GLY A 7 10.64 -23.63 -3.67
C GLY A 7 11.00 -24.65 -4.76
N LYS A 8 9.99 -25.17 -5.40
CA LYS A 8 10.12 -25.92 -6.66
C LYS A 8 9.14 -25.32 -7.64
N SER A 9 9.69 -24.94 -8.79
CA SER A 9 8.96 -24.76 -10.04
C SER A 9 8.79 -23.33 -10.58
N VAL A 10 9.85 -22.58 -10.72
CA VAL A 10 9.90 -21.48 -11.71
C VAL A 10 10.89 -21.76 -12.84
N LEU A 11 11.55 -22.89 -12.83
CA LEU A 11 12.65 -23.22 -13.77
C LEU A 11 12.19 -23.70 -15.15
N PHE A 12 10.90 -23.79 -15.46
CA PHE A 12 10.44 -24.41 -16.70
C PHE A 12 10.06 -23.44 -17.84
N CYS A 13 9.94 -22.14 -17.55
CA CYS A 13 9.62 -21.12 -18.60
C CYS A 13 10.84 -20.41 -19.20
N LEU A 14 12.01 -20.50 -18.57
CA LEU A 14 13.20 -19.75 -19.00
C LEU A 14 13.94 -20.31 -20.23
N THR A 15 13.66 -21.54 -20.65
CA THR A 15 14.37 -22.17 -21.78
C THR A 15 13.80 -21.86 -23.15
N ALA A 16 12.62 -21.25 -23.24
CA ALA A 16 12.00 -20.94 -24.55
C ALA A 16 12.33 -19.53 -25.08
N ILE A 17 12.83 -18.61 -24.23
CA ILE A 17 13.07 -17.20 -24.61
C ILE A 17 14.48 -16.96 -25.18
N ALA A 18 15.43 -17.86 -24.96
CA ALA A 18 16.83 -17.67 -25.34
C ALA A 18 17.12 -17.76 -26.88
N ALA A 19 16.14 -18.02 -27.72
CA ALA A 19 16.37 -18.32 -29.13
C ALA A 19 16.14 -17.15 -30.11
N SER A 20 15.76 -15.93 -29.67
CA SER A 20 15.39 -14.83 -30.58
C SER A 20 15.99 -13.45 -30.25
N VAL A 21 17.18 -13.38 -29.68
CA VAL A 21 17.84 -12.07 -29.47
C VAL A 21 18.52 -11.66 -30.78
N GLY A 22 17.77 -11.06 -31.70
CA GLY A 22 18.31 -10.26 -32.79
C GLY A 22 18.69 -8.87 -32.24
N VAL A 23 19.98 -8.56 -32.23
CA VAL A 23 20.46 -7.22 -31.88
C VAL A 23 20.07 -6.25 -32.99
N SER A 24 19.02 -5.50 -32.82
CA SER A 24 18.71 -4.34 -33.68
C SER A 24 19.48 -3.12 -33.15
N VAL A 25 20.39 -2.62 -33.98
CA VAL A 25 21.07 -1.34 -33.72
C VAL A 25 20.08 -0.23 -34.03
N ALA A 26 19.54 0.41 -33.01
CA ALA A 26 18.70 1.58 -33.20
C ALA A 26 19.56 2.78 -33.65
N THR A 27 19.30 3.30 -34.84
CA THR A 27 19.81 4.62 -35.26
C THR A 27 18.94 5.68 -34.63
N ALA A 28 19.54 6.51 -33.78
CA ALA A 28 18.86 7.65 -33.19
C ALA A 28 18.47 8.66 -34.31
N ASP A 29 17.18 8.76 -34.58
CA ASP A 29 16.61 9.81 -35.40
C ASP A 29 16.45 11.07 -34.54
N ASN A 30 17.03 12.20 -34.97
CA ASN A 30 16.95 13.50 -34.31
C ASN A 30 15.59 14.18 -34.55
N ALA A 31 14.49 13.47 -34.37
CA ALA A 31 13.18 14.08 -34.30
C ALA A 31 13.07 14.93 -33.04
N ARG A 32 12.74 16.22 -33.18
CA ARG A 32 12.39 17.08 -32.03
C ARG A 32 11.26 16.36 -31.28
N PRO A 33 11.34 16.22 -29.94
CA PRO A 33 10.24 15.60 -29.20
C PRO A 33 9.00 16.48 -29.44
N MET A 34 8.05 15.98 -30.24
CA MET A 34 6.68 16.49 -30.19
C MET A 34 6.20 16.16 -28.77
N LEU A 35 5.67 17.16 -28.08
CA LEU A 35 5.00 16.95 -26.80
C LEU A 35 3.93 15.89 -27.06
N GLU A 36 4.13 14.70 -26.52
CA GLU A 36 3.18 13.60 -26.62
C GLU A 36 1.91 14.05 -25.89
N GLU A 37 0.79 14.06 -26.58
CA GLU A 37 -0.49 14.39 -25.98
C GLU A 37 -0.87 13.27 -24.99
N ILE A 38 -0.90 13.59 -23.71
CA ILE A 38 -1.27 12.61 -22.69
C ILE A 38 -2.79 12.47 -22.68
N ILE A 39 -3.26 11.31 -23.14
CA ILE A 39 -4.66 10.89 -23.05
C ILE A 39 -4.90 10.33 -21.65
N ILE A 40 -5.96 10.77 -21.00
CA ILE A 40 -6.39 10.34 -19.68
C ILE A 40 -7.74 9.62 -19.75
N THR A 41 -8.03 8.86 -18.70
CA THR A 41 -9.31 8.13 -18.54
C THR A 41 -10.05 8.51 -17.26
N SER A 42 -9.72 9.68 -16.72
CA SER A 42 -10.22 10.16 -15.42
C SER A 42 -11.74 10.33 -15.34
N GLU A 43 -12.39 10.60 -16.45
CA GLU A 43 -13.86 10.71 -16.54
C GLU A 43 -14.52 9.43 -17.10
N LYS A 44 -13.83 8.27 -16.97
CA LYS A 44 -14.22 6.99 -17.56
C LYS A 44 -14.27 7.02 -19.10
N ARG A 45 -13.84 8.10 -19.70
CA ARG A 45 -13.68 8.34 -21.16
C ARG A 45 -12.26 8.78 -21.44
N GLU A 46 -11.78 8.48 -22.62
CA GLU A 46 -10.52 9.01 -23.13
C GLU A 46 -10.70 10.51 -23.45
N ALA A 47 -9.86 11.33 -22.88
CA ALA A 47 -9.82 12.76 -23.12
C ALA A 47 -8.39 13.29 -23.04
N SER A 48 -8.12 14.41 -23.70
CA SER A 48 -6.86 15.13 -23.49
C SER A 48 -6.82 15.73 -22.08
N VAL A 49 -5.65 15.75 -21.46
CA VAL A 49 -5.43 16.47 -20.19
C VAL A 49 -5.86 17.93 -20.28
N GLN A 50 -5.70 18.55 -21.46
CA GLN A 50 -6.00 19.97 -21.67
C GLN A 50 -7.50 20.24 -21.81
N ASP A 51 -8.27 19.23 -22.20
CA ASP A 51 -9.72 19.38 -22.44
C ASP A 51 -10.57 18.99 -21.23
N THR A 52 -9.94 18.51 -20.15
CA THR A 52 -10.65 18.13 -18.93
C THR A 52 -10.82 19.30 -17.96
N SER A 53 -12.01 19.40 -17.34
CA SER A 53 -12.31 20.41 -16.32
C SER A 53 -11.76 20.10 -14.94
N ILE A 54 -11.13 18.91 -14.74
CA ILE A 54 -10.63 18.42 -13.47
C ILE A 54 -9.18 18.86 -13.28
N ALA A 55 -8.82 19.22 -12.04
CA ALA A 55 -7.43 19.49 -11.68
C ALA A 55 -6.64 18.18 -11.64
N ILE A 56 -5.99 17.83 -12.74
CA ILE A 56 -5.26 16.58 -12.92
C ILE A 56 -3.77 16.80 -13.11
N THR A 57 -2.97 15.85 -12.62
CA THR A 57 -1.57 15.67 -13.01
C THR A 57 -1.47 14.30 -13.66
N ALA A 58 -1.07 14.25 -14.91
CA ALA A 58 -0.84 13.00 -15.63
C ALA A 58 0.65 12.88 -15.94
N ILE A 59 1.25 11.74 -15.60
CA ILE A 59 2.66 11.44 -15.79
C ILE A 59 2.72 10.21 -16.70
N GLY A 60 3.17 10.38 -17.93
CA GLY A 60 3.32 9.32 -18.92
C GLY A 60 4.55 8.45 -18.68
N SER A 61 4.62 7.30 -19.37
CA SER A 61 5.70 6.31 -19.18
C SER A 61 7.11 6.86 -19.45
N GLU A 62 7.27 7.78 -20.41
CA GLU A 62 8.56 8.41 -20.68
C GLU A 62 8.95 9.37 -19.56
N GLN A 63 8.01 10.20 -19.10
CA GLN A 63 8.25 11.09 -17.97
C GLN A 63 8.58 10.33 -16.68
N LEU A 64 7.91 9.18 -16.43
CA LEU A 64 8.24 8.32 -15.29
C LEU A 64 9.71 7.88 -15.34
N LYS A 65 10.21 7.52 -16.53
CA LYS A 65 11.61 7.12 -16.73
C LYS A 65 12.58 8.30 -16.61
N ASP A 66 12.29 9.41 -17.28
CA ASP A 66 13.17 10.59 -17.35
C ASP A 66 13.33 11.26 -15.98
N LEU A 67 12.28 11.26 -15.18
CA LEU A 67 12.26 11.81 -13.82
C LEU A 67 12.70 10.79 -12.75
N ASN A 68 13.04 9.56 -13.15
CA ASN A 68 13.38 8.45 -12.25
C ASN A 68 12.31 8.24 -11.16
N ILE A 69 11.05 8.21 -11.55
CA ILE A 69 9.92 7.93 -10.66
C ILE A 69 9.76 6.42 -10.54
N PHE A 70 10.08 5.89 -9.36
CA PHE A 70 10.03 4.45 -9.06
C PHE A 70 9.18 4.13 -7.82
N SER A 71 8.65 5.14 -7.14
CA SER A 71 7.87 4.99 -5.92
C SER A 71 6.66 5.92 -5.90
N GLN A 72 5.74 5.65 -4.99
CA GLN A 72 4.60 6.54 -4.73
C GLN A 72 5.06 7.87 -4.12
N GLN A 73 6.13 7.85 -3.35
CA GLN A 73 6.74 9.06 -2.80
C GLN A 73 7.23 9.97 -3.93
N ASP A 74 7.83 9.39 -4.97
CA ASP A 74 8.26 10.16 -6.13
C ASP A 74 7.07 10.80 -6.84
N ILE A 75 5.96 10.06 -7.03
CA ILE A 75 4.72 10.62 -7.58
C ILE A 75 4.25 11.84 -6.75
N ALA A 76 4.32 11.76 -5.43
CA ALA A 76 3.95 12.86 -4.55
C ALA A 76 4.86 14.08 -4.74
N ASN A 77 6.16 13.87 -4.93
CA ASN A 77 7.13 14.94 -5.16
C ASN A 77 6.87 15.73 -6.46
N PHE A 78 6.30 15.08 -7.46
CA PHE A 78 5.96 15.70 -8.75
C PHE A 78 4.49 16.15 -8.85
N THR A 79 3.68 15.94 -7.79
CA THR A 79 2.27 16.30 -7.78
C THR A 79 2.00 17.45 -6.80
N PRO A 80 1.57 18.63 -7.27
CA PRO A 80 1.26 19.75 -6.38
C PRO A 80 0.16 19.40 -5.36
N ASN A 81 0.35 19.80 -4.10
CA ASN A 81 -0.58 19.57 -2.98
C ASN A 81 -0.84 18.09 -2.66
N MET A 82 0.05 17.21 -3.05
CA MET A 82 0.09 15.81 -2.62
C MET A 82 1.27 15.64 -1.66
N SER A 83 1.08 14.87 -0.61
CA SER A 83 2.15 14.38 0.25
C SER A 83 1.97 12.90 0.51
N TYR A 84 3.09 12.22 0.67
CA TYR A 84 3.17 10.82 0.99
C TYR A 84 3.91 10.67 2.30
N GLN A 85 3.38 9.86 3.17
CA GLN A 85 4.03 9.49 4.42
C GLN A 85 4.11 7.97 4.47
N GLU A 86 5.32 7.48 4.45
CA GLU A 86 5.56 6.07 4.71
C GLU A 86 5.20 5.74 6.15
N SER A 87 4.45 4.66 6.34
CA SER A 87 4.16 4.19 7.67
C SER A 87 5.43 3.59 8.27
N ALA A 88 5.69 3.86 9.54
CA ALA A 88 6.84 3.35 10.28
C ALA A 88 6.89 1.79 10.37
N GLY A 89 5.97 1.10 9.73
CA GLY A 89 5.89 -0.35 9.65
C GLY A 89 5.82 -0.88 8.22
N GLY A 90 6.14 -0.03 7.21
CA GLY A 90 6.25 -0.46 5.80
C GLY A 90 4.95 -0.97 5.16
N GLY A 91 4.14 -1.73 5.86
CA GLY A 91 2.91 -2.35 5.36
C GLY A 91 1.62 -1.66 5.81
N GLU A 92 1.65 -0.93 6.92
CA GLU A 92 0.49 -0.22 7.41
C GLU A 92 0.19 1.03 6.61
N GLY A 93 -0.49 0.83 5.48
CA GLY A 93 -1.16 1.92 4.82
C GLY A 93 -0.29 3.16 4.66
N ASN A 94 0.57 3.12 3.71
CA ASN A 94 1.22 4.32 3.23
C ASN A 94 0.19 5.44 3.14
N ARG A 95 0.44 6.55 3.81
CA ARG A 95 -0.55 7.61 3.97
C ARG A 95 -0.40 8.61 2.85
N ILE A 96 -1.39 8.66 2.00
CA ILE A 96 -1.47 9.64 0.92
C ILE A 96 -2.40 10.76 1.38
N TYR A 97 -1.91 11.99 1.30
CA TYR A 97 -2.69 13.18 1.55
C TYR A 97 -2.77 14.03 0.30
N MET A 98 -3.94 14.53 0.01
CA MET A 98 -4.18 15.43 -1.10
C MET A 98 -5.00 16.63 -0.62
N ARG A 99 -4.45 17.85 -0.78
CA ARG A 99 -5.04 19.09 -0.25
C ARG A 99 -5.34 18.99 1.26
N GLY A 100 -4.50 18.29 2.02
CA GLY A 100 -4.65 18.10 3.47
C GLY A 100 -5.65 17.00 3.88
N ILE A 101 -6.28 16.31 2.92
CA ILE A 101 -7.21 15.20 3.17
C ILE A 101 -6.47 13.89 2.90
N GLY A 102 -6.50 12.95 3.85
CA GLY A 102 -5.86 11.65 3.76
C GLY A 102 -6.39 10.67 4.80
N ARG A 103 -5.59 9.66 5.14
CA ARG A 103 -5.89 8.68 6.21
C ARG A 103 -5.15 9.08 7.47
N GLU A 104 -5.85 9.38 8.54
CA GLU A 104 -5.22 9.82 9.81
C GLU A 104 -4.73 8.67 10.68
N THR A 105 -5.38 7.52 10.61
CA THR A 105 -5.07 6.35 11.43
C THR A 105 -5.01 5.09 10.57
N SER A 106 -4.24 4.10 11.02
CA SER A 106 -4.17 2.76 10.43
C SER A 106 -5.13 1.76 11.07
N SER A 107 -6.07 2.23 11.89
CA SER A 107 -7.04 1.36 12.56
C SER A 107 -7.96 0.66 11.55
N THR A 108 -8.31 -0.59 11.85
CA THR A 108 -9.30 -1.37 11.10
C THR A 108 -10.58 -0.58 10.93
N GLY A 109 -11.11 -0.49 9.72
CA GLY A 109 -12.34 0.24 9.43
C GLY A 109 -12.18 1.73 9.13
N THR A 110 -10.98 2.30 9.19
CA THR A 110 -10.72 3.68 8.78
C THR A 110 -10.57 3.76 7.26
N ASP A 111 -11.41 4.56 6.62
CA ASP A 111 -11.33 4.79 5.19
C ASP A 111 -10.27 5.84 4.82
N PRO A 112 -9.53 5.66 3.72
CA PRO A 112 -8.65 6.70 3.20
C PRO A 112 -9.47 7.86 2.61
N GLY A 113 -8.90 9.06 2.61
CA GLY A 113 -9.48 10.21 1.94
C GLY A 113 -9.08 10.36 0.47
N VAL A 114 -8.10 9.55 0.02
CA VAL A 114 -7.61 9.49 -1.36
C VAL A 114 -7.77 8.06 -1.86
N GLY A 115 -8.55 7.88 -2.92
CA GLY A 115 -8.76 6.58 -3.55
C GLY A 115 -7.60 6.19 -4.46
N VAL A 116 -7.16 4.94 -4.40
CA VAL A 116 -6.13 4.40 -5.27
C VAL A 116 -6.74 3.35 -6.19
N TYR A 117 -6.41 3.44 -7.48
CA TYR A 117 -6.95 2.58 -8.52
C TYR A 117 -5.83 2.03 -9.39
N ASN A 118 -5.96 0.78 -9.80
CA ASN A 118 -5.09 0.14 -10.77
C ASN A 118 -5.95 -0.33 -11.96
N ASN A 119 -5.78 0.30 -13.13
CA ASN A 119 -6.66 0.13 -14.30
C ASN A 119 -8.17 0.32 -13.99
N GLY A 120 -8.50 1.28 -13.10
CA GLY A 120 -9.87 1.53 -12.67
C GLY A 120 -10.40 0.60 -11.57
N PHE A 121 -9.63 -0.39 -11.12
CA PHE A 121 -9.97 -1.20 -9.97
C PHE A 121 -9.50 -0.51 -8.69
N TYR A 122 -10.42 -0.32 -7.76
CA TYR A 122 -10.14 0.27 -6.47
C TYR A 122 -9.33 -0.69 -5.59
N THR A 123 -8.36 -0.15 -4.87
CA THR A 123 -7.61 -0.88 -3.85
C THR A 123 -7.58 -0.08 -2.55
N THR A 124 -7.71 -0.75 -1.41
CA THR A 124 -7.61 -0.13 -0.08
C THR A 124 -6.15 0.12 0.29
N GLU A 125 -5.23 -0.66 -0.29
CA GLU A 125 -3.81 -0.61 0.03
C GLU A 125 -3.01 0.06 -1.10
N SER A 126 -2.35 1.14 -0.73
CA SER A 126 -1.46 1.84 -1.66
C SER A 126 -0.20 1.05 -2.00
N GLY A 127 0.21 0.12 -1.13
CA GLY A 127 1.36 -0.77 -1.36
C GLY A 127 1.23 -1.67 -2.59
N VAL A 128 0.00 -1.93 -3.04
CA VAL A 128 -0.29 -2.68 -4.27
C VAL A 128 0.28 -2.01 -5.54
N LEU A 129 0.66 -0.73 -5.46
CA LEU A 129 1.36 -0.03 -6.54
C LEU A 129 2.85 -0.34 -6.61
N SER A 130 3.36 -1.19 -5.73
CA SER A 130 4.80 -1.56 -5.65
C SER A 130 5.28 -2.44 -6.81
N GLY A 131 4.42 -2.68 -7.81
CA GLY A 131 4.81 -3.38 -9.03
C GLY A 131 5.85 -2.62 -9.85
N SER A 132 6.36 -3.26 -10.89
CA SER A 132 7.34 -2.65 -11.77
C SER A 132 6.78 -1.39 -12.44
N PHE A 133 7.37 -0.23 -12.16
CA PHE A 133 7.02 1.05 -12.80
C PHE A 133 7.23 1.02 -14.33
N ASP A 134 8.07 0.14 -14.83
CA ASP A 134 8.25 -0.09 -16.28
C ASP A 134 6.97 -0.60 -16.97
N ARG A 135 6.03 -1.16 -16.17
CA ARG A 135 4.74 -1.66 -16.65
C ARG A 135 3.64 -0.61 -16.65
N ILE A 136 3.92 0.59 -16.15
CA ILE A 136 2.98 1.69 -16.09
C ILE A 136 2.99 2.45 -17.43
N ALA A 137 1.81 2.62 -18.04
CA ALA A 137 1.62 3.49 -19.18
C ALA A 137 1.56 4.95 -18.73
N ARG A 138 0.83 5.22 -17.64
CA ARG A 138 0.71 6.55 -17.03
C ARG A 138 0.15 6.46 -15.62
N VAL A 139 0.39 7.52 -14.85
CA VAL A 139 -0.25 7.78 -13.57
C VAL A 139 -1.12 9.03 -13.69
N GLU A 140 -2.38 8.92 -13.33
CA GLU A 140 -3.36 10.00 -13.31
C GLU A 140 -3.65 10.38 -11.86
N VAL A 141 -3.34 11.62 -11.45
CA VAL A 141 -3.59 12.12 -10.10
C VAL A 141 -4.65 13.21 -10.16
N LEU A 142 -5.86 12.89 -9.74
CA LEU A 142 -7.02 13.76 -9.74
C LEU A 142 -7.13 14.47 -8.38
N ARG A 143 -6.99 15.77 -8.36
CA ARG A 143 -6.90 16.56 -7.13
C ARG A 143 -8.21 17.24 -6.79
N GLY A 144 -8.80 16.88 -5.67
CA GLY A 144 -10.08 17.32 -5.17
C GLY A 144 -11.16 16.22 -5.26
N PRO A 145 -12.38 16.47 -4.76
CA PRO A 145 -13.40 15.44 -4.65
C PRO A 145 -13.75 14.78 -5.99
N GLN A 146 -13.73 13.46 -6.02
CA GLN A 146 -14.05 12.63 -7.19
C GLN A 146 -15.22 11.68 -6.94
N GLY A 147 -16.13 12.03 -6.03
CA GLY A 147 -17.19 11.15 -5.55
C GLY A 147 -18.15 10.65 -6.63
N THR A 148 -18.42 11.40 -7.69
CA THR A 148 -19.35 11.01 -8.75
C THR A 148 -18.82 9.83 -9.55
N MET A 149 -17.60 9.93 -10.09
CA MET A 149 -17.06 8.93 -11.02
C MET A 149 -16.29 7.81 -10.32
N TYR A 150 -15.60 8.14 -9.23
CA TYR A 150 -14.76 7.20 -8.48
C TYR A 150 -15.45 6.66 -7.22
N GLY A 151 -16.36 7.43 -6.63
CA GLY A 151 -17.17 7.00 -5.49
C GLY A 151 -16.50 7.20 -4.14
N ARG A 152 -16.61 6.19 -3.27
CA ARG A 152 -16.13 6.24 -1.89
C ARG A 152 -14.63 6.57 -1.81
N ASN A 153 -14.22 7.12 -0.67
CA ASN A 153 -12.81 7.32 -0.33
C ASN A 153 -12.04 8.28 -1.25
N THR A 154 -12.74 9.20 -1.94
CA THR A 154 -12.16 10.13 -2.90
C THR A 154 -12.46 11.59 -2.60
N THR A 155 -12.60 11.94 -1.31
CA THR A 155 -12.87 13.31 -0.87
C THR A 155 -11.67 14.26 -1.08
N GLY A 156 -10.46 13.75 -0.94
CA GLY A 156 -9.21 14.47 -1.24
C GLY A 156 -8.82 14.38 -2.71
N GLY A 157 -9.12 13.25 -3.34
CA GLY A 157 -8.77 12.98 -4.73
C GLY A 157 -8.71 11.50 -5.05
N ALA A 158 -8.21 11.19 -6.25
CA ALA A 158 -7.99 9.82 -6.70
C ALA A 158 -6.64 9.70 -7.43
N ILE A 159 -6.01 8.55 -7.32
CA ILE A 159 -4.83 8.16 -8.09
C ILE A 159 -5.22 6.95 -8.91
N ASN A 160 -5.07 7.02 -10.23
CA ASN A 160 -5.29 5.90 -11.11
C ASN A 160 -3.99 5.54 -11.84
N VAL A 161 -3.48 4.35 -11.60
CA VAL A 161 -2.32 3.80 -12.28
C VAL A 161 -2.81 2.95 -13.43
N VAL A 162 -2.44 3.32 -14.63
CA VAL A 162 -2.83 2.63 -15.86
C VAL A 162 -1.65 1.80 -16.35
N ALA A 163 -1.84 0.49 -16.45
CA ALA A 163 -0.82 -0.42 -16.96
C ALA A 163 -0.73 -0.37 -18.49
N LYS A 164 0.45 -0.71 -19.00
CA LYS A 164 0.64 -0.93 -20.44
C LYS A 164 -0.14 -2.15 -20.90
N LYS A 165 -0.75 -2.05 -22.07
CA LYS A 165 -1.37 -3.17 -22.77
C LYS A 165 -0.36 -3.87 -23.67
N PRO A 166 -0.65 -5.10 -24.14
CA PRO A 166 0.09 -5.71 -25.24
C PRO A 166 0.18 -4.77 -26.45
N GLY A 167 1.37 -4.66 -27.05
CA GLY A 167 1.59 -3.83 -28.24
C GLY A 167 1.22 -4.57 -29.53
N ASP A 168 1.08 -3.80 -30.61
CA ASP A 168 0.82 -4.32 -31.96
C ASP A 168 2.07 -4.95 -32.61
N GLU A 169 3.24 -4.65 -32.07
CA GLU A 169 4.53 -5.18 -32.51
C GLU A 169 5.18 -6.03 -31.42
N MET A 170 6.00 -7.00 -31.83
CA MET A 170 6.75 -7.83 -30.89
C MET A 170 7.83 -7.00 -30.20
N GLU A 171 7.75 -6.89 -28.91
CA GLU A 171 8.73 -6.23 -28.04
C GLU A 171 9.30 -7.23 -27.04
N ASN A 172 10.62 -7.37 -27.01
CA ASN A 172 11.33 -8.16 -26.00
C ASN A 172 12.39 -7.27 -25.36
N VAL A 173 12.25 -7.02 -24.07
CA VAL A 173 13.14 -6.14 -23.29
C VAL A 173 13.75 -6.93 -22.15
N VAL A 174 15.07 -6.89 -22.05
CA VAL A 174 15.81 -7.33 -20.87
C VAL A 174 16.58 -6.13 -20.34
N ARG A 175 16.34 -5.78 -19.09
CA ARG A 175 17.05 -4.70 -18.41
C ARG A 175 17.72 -5.26 -17.18
N LEU A 176 19.01 -4.97 -17.03
CA LEU A 176 19.78 -5.30 -15.84
C LEU A 176 20.32 -4.00 -15.25
N ARG A 177 20.11 -3.79 -13.97
CA ARG A 177 20.65 -2.65 -13.22
C ARG A 177 21.52 -3.15 -12.09
N LYS A 178 22.66 -2.50 -11.91
CA LYS A 178 23.54 -2.66 -10.77
C LYS A 178 23.78 -1.29 -10.15
N GLY A 179 23.83 -1.22 -8.84
CA GLY A 179 24.02 0.05 -8.13
C GLY A 179 24.74 -0.13 -6.79
N ASN A 180 24.75 0.92 -6.01
CA ASN A 180 25.30 0.92 -4.65
C ASN A 180 24.46 0.00 -3.76
N TYR A 181 25.04 -0.45 -2.65
CA TYR A 181 24.43 -1.37 -1.70
C TYR A 181 24.01 -2.69 -2.38
N ASP A 182 24.89 -3.17 -3.24
CA ASP A 182 24.72 -4.40 -4.04
C ASP A 182 23.38 -4.48 -4.83
N LEU A 183 22.75 -3.30 -5.07
CA LEU A 183 21.53 -3.27 -5.87
C LEU A 183 21.68 -4.11 -7.13
N THR A 184 20.82 -5.07 -7.26
CA THR A 184 20.60 -5.86 -8.47
C THR A 184 19.14 -5.81 -8.82
N ASN A 185 18.83 -5.36 -10.04
CA ASN A 185 17.49 -5.47 -10.59
C ASN A 185 17.57 -6.12 -11.96
N ALA A 186 16.64 -7.04 -12.22
CA ALA A 186 16.45 -7.68 -13.50
C ALA A 186 14.98 -7.58 -13.91
N ASP A 187 14.74 -6.92 -15.05
CA ASP A 187 13.41 -6.80 -15.67
C ASP A 187 13.41 -7.54 -17.00
N ILE A 188 12.43 -8.39 -17.22
CA ILE A 188 12.24 -9.14 -18.46
C ILE A 188 10.80 -8.93 -18.91
N THR A 189 10.64 -8.40 -20.11
CA THR A 189 9.32 -8.20 -20.73
C THR A 189 9.29 -8.86 -22.10
N SER A 190 8.23 -9.59 -22.39
CA SER A 190 7.87 -10.04 -23.72
C SER A 190 6.43 -9.65 -23.99
N SER A 191 6.19 -8.92 -25.07
CA SER A 191 4.88 -8.42 -25.45
C SER A 191 4.74 -8.40 -26.96
N GLY A 192 3.53 -8.59 -27.46
CA GLY A 192 3.24 -8.47 -28.89
C GLY A 192 2.05 -9.32 -29.34
N PRO A 193 1.79 -9.36 -30.65
CA PRO A 193 0.71 -10.15 -31.20
C PRO A 193 1.07 -11.65 -31.25
N ILE A 194 0.14 -12.51 -30.81
CA ILE A 194 0.16 -13.94 -31.13
C ILE A 194 -0.39 -14.15 -32.54
N ASN A 195 -1.41 -13.37 -32.89
CA ASN A 195 -2.01 -13.29 -34.22
C ASN A 195 -2.73 -11.95 -34.38
N GLU A 196 -3.42 -11.71 -35.48
CA GLU A 196 -4.12 -10.44 -35.78
C GLU A 196 -5.20 -10.06 -34.75
N ARG A 197 -5.63 -10.98 -33.86
CA ARG A 197 -6.72 -10.78 -32.89
C ARG A 197 -6.34 -11.05 -31.46
N VAL A 198 -5.12 -11.51 -31.20
CA VAL A 198 -4.69 -11.89 -29.86
C VAL A 198 -3.31 -11.32 -29.58
N GLY A 199 -3.24 -10.42 -28.64
CA GLY A 199 -2.01 -9.90 -28.08
C GLY A 199 -1.69 -10.49 -26.72
N TYR A 200 -0.44 -10.59 -26.36
CA TYR A 200 0.02 -11.04 -25.05
C TYR A 200 1.07 -10.11 -24.47
N LEU A 201 1.20 -10.17 -23.16
CA LEU A 201 2.27 -9.54 -22.42
C LEU A 201 2.62 -10.41 -21.22
N VAL A 202 3.91 -10.66 -21.04
CA VAL A 202 4.47 -11.27 -19.84
C VAL A 202 5.63 -10.42 -19.37
N HIS A 203 5.65 -10.13 -18.08
CA HIS A 203 6.70 -9.36 -17.44
C HIS A 203 7.11 -10.02 -16.12
N TYR A 204 8.41 -10.03 -15.86
CA TYR A 204 9.00 -10.43 -14.60
C TYR A 204 10.02 -9.40 -14.15
N SER A 205 10.00 -9.04 -12.89
CA SER A 205 10.99 -8.16 -12.25
C SER A 205 11.47 -8.78 -10.95
N LYS A 206 12.77 -8.74 -10.72
CA LYS A 206 13.42 -9.11 -9.47
C LYS A 206 14.30 -7.96 -9.03
N THR A 207 14.18 -7.55 -7.77
CA THR A 207 15.04 -6.53 -7.18
C THR A 207 15.61 -7.04 -5.86
N GLU A 208 16.91 -6.95 -5.71
CA GLU A 208 17.62 -7.21 -4.46
C GLU A 208 18.53 -6.01 -4.18
N GLN A 209 18.56 -5.56 -2.93
CA GLN A 209 19.43 -4.47 -2.48
C GLN A 209 19.74 -4.63 -0.99
N ASP A 210 20.99 -4.48 -0.62
CA ASP A 210 21.42 -4.45 0.79
C ASP A 210 20.89 -3.20 1.50
N SER A 211 20.80 -3.27 2.82
CA SER A 211 20.43 -2.12 3.65
C SER A 211 21.37 -0.94 3.50
N PHE A 212 20.82 0.25 3.63
CA PHE A 212 21.59 1.48 3.79
C PHE A 212 22.14 1.63 5.22
N PHE A 213 21.60 0.88 6.16
CA PHE A 213 21.92 0.98 7.58
C PHE A 213 22.84 -0.13 8.03
N THR A 214 23.71 0.20 8.99
CA THR A 214 24.54 -0.75 9.74
C THR A 214 24.07 -0.78 11.18
N ASN A 215 23.85 -1.97 11.73
CA ASN A 215 23.45 -2.13 13.12
C ASN A 215 24.66 -2.34 14.00
N VAL A 216 25.02 -1.34 14.81
CA VAL A 216 26.19 -1.38 15.69
C VAL A 216 26.01 -2.30 16.92
N SER A 217 24.82 -2.80 17.18
CA SER A 217 24.48 -3.60 18.37
C SER A 217 23.99 -5.01 18.08
N GLY A 218 23.71 -5.34 16.83
CA GLY A 218 23.10 -6.61 16.44
C GLY A 218 23.40 -6.99 15.00
N ALA A 219 22.53 -7.80 14.42
CA ALA A 219 22.62 -8.14 13.00
C ALA A 219 22.26 -6.94 12.13
N ASP A 220 22.94 -6.78 11.01
CA ASP A 220 22.61 -5.76 10.02
C ASP A 220 21.24 -6.03 9.40
N PRO A 221 20.48 -4.98 9.05
CA PRO A 221 19.23 -5.11 8.30
C PRO A 221 19.45 -5.78 6.95
N LYS A 222 18.43 -6.49 6.45
CA LYS A 222 18.57 -7.30 5.23
C LYS A 222 18.46 -6.51 3.94
N GLY A 223 17.89 -5.30 3.98
CA GLY A 223 17.60 -4.51 2.80
C GLY A 223 16.27 -4.89 2.15
N THR A 224 16.26 -4.96 0.83
CA THR A 224 15.05 -5.20 0.02
C THR A 224 15.21 -6.44 -0.84
N ASP A 225 14.22 -7.31 -0.84
CA ASP A 225 14.05 -8.41 -1.78
C ASP A 225 12.61 -8.39 -2.32
N SER A 226 12.45 -8.23 -3.63
CA SER A 226 11.13 -8.18 -4.24
C SER A 226 11.05 -8.90 -5.57
N ASP A 227 9.92 -9.58 -5.78
CA ASP A 227 9.56 -10.26 -7.00
C ASP A 227 8.22 -9.72 -7.52
N TYR A 228 8.12 -9.54 -8.82
CA TYR A 228 6.90 -9.16 -9.50
C TYR A 228 6.72 -9.97 -10.79
N ILE A 229 5.54 -10.50 -11.01
CA ILE A 229 5.16 -11.15 -12.25
C ILE A 229 3.84 -10.60 -12.76
N GLU A 230 3.73 -10.38 -14.06
CA GLU A 230 2.50 -9.95 -14.73
C GLU A 230 2.29 -10.74 -16.01
N ALA A 231 1.06 -11.12 -16.27
CA ALA A 231 0.64 -11.71 -17.54
C ALA A 231 -0.64 -11.03 -18.01
N GLN A 232 -0.69 -10.65 -19.27
CA GLN A 232 -1.88 -10.10 -19.91
C GLN A 232 -2.19 -10.86 -21.19
N LEU A 233 -3.48 -10.97 -21.48
CA LEU A 233 -4.02 -11.43 -22.75
C LEU A 233 -5.06 -10.42 -23.21
N ASP A 234 -4.92 -9.95 -24.44
CA ASP A 234 -5.86 -9.04 -25.10
C ASP A 234 -6.44 -9.75 -26.33
N VAL A 235 -7.76 -9.90 -26.39
CA VAL A 235 -8.44 -10.72 -27.39
C VAL A 235 -9.53 -9.93 -28.09
N ASP A 236 -9.39 -9.70 -29.38
CA ASP A 236 -10.43 -9.17 -30.25
C ASP A 236 -11.30 -10.30 -30.79
N PHE A 237 -12.42 -10.59 -30.17
CA PHE A 237 -13.38 -11.57 -30.68
C PHE A 237 -13.96 -11.14 -32.03
N THR A 238 -14.22 -9.85 -32.14
CA THR A 238 -14.65 -9.15 -33.36
C THR A 238 -14.06 -7.74 -33.33
N ASP A 239 -14.24 -6.97 -34.41
CA ASP A 239 -13.79 -5.58 -34.48
C ASP A 239 -14.51 -4.66 -33.45
N SER A 240 -15.59 -5.15 -32.85
CA SER A 240 -16.39 -4.43 -31.85
C SER A 240 -16.42 -5.08 -30.47
N ILE A 241 -15.72 -6.21 -30.27
CA ILE A 241 -15.70 -6.91 -28.96
C ILE A 241 -14.25 -7.25 -28.63
N ASN A 242 -13.73 -6.57 -27.61
CA ASN A 242 -12.40 -6.80 -27.05
C ASN A 242 -12.51 -7.31 -25.62
N TRP A 243 -11.66 -8.22 -25.24
CA TRP A 243 -11.52 -8.75 -23.90
C TRP A 243 -10.06 -8.70 -23.44
N ASN A 244 -9.77 -7.87 -22.45
CA ASN A 244 -8.48 -7.81 -21.78
C ASN A 244 -8.53 -8.57 -20.46
N MET A 245 -7.60 -9.48 -20.26
CA MET A 245 -7.39 -10.19 -18.99
C MET A 245 -5.98 -9.87 -18.50
N ARG A 246 -5.86 -9.62 -17.21
CA ARG A 246 -4.60 -9.34 -16.56
C ARG A 246 -4.50 -10.07 -15.23
N TYR A 247 -3.39 -10.72 -15.02
CA TYR A 247 -2.98 -11.29 -13.75
C TYR A 247 -1.66 -10.68 -13.35
N PHE A 248 -1.51 -10.35 -12.08
CA PHE A 248 -0.20 -10.04 -11.53
C PHE A 248 -0.08 -10.52 -10.08
N SER A 249 1.15 -10.81 -9.70
CA SER A 249 1.53 -11.18 -8.35
C SER A 249 2.79 -10.43 -7.96
N ALA A 250 2.85 -10.03 -6.70
CA ALA A 250 4.02 -9.41 -6.10
C ALA A 250 4.31 -10.05 -4.75
N SER A 251 5.58 -10.20 -4.46
CA SER A 251 6.08 -10.48 -3.11
C SER A 251 7.25 -9.57 -2.81
N PHE A 252 7.38 -9.17 -1.57
CA PHE A 252 8.56 -8.43 -1.12
C PHE A 252 8.85 -8.71 0.35
N ASP A 253 10.14 -8.70 0.68
CA ASP A 253 10.67 -8.69 2.03
C ASP A 253 11.55 -7.44 2.14
N ASN A 254 11.06 -6.44 2.84
CA ASN A 254 11.75 -5.17 3.02
C ASN A 254 12.10 -4.99 4.49
N GLU A 255 13.27 -4.44 4.76
CA GLU A 255 13.56 -3.96 6.11
C GLU A 255 12.56 -2.86 6.50
N THR A 256 12.19 -2.82 7.76
CA THR A 256 11.50 -1.65 8.31
C THR A 256 12.55 -0.58 8.65
N LEU A 257 12.19 0.68 8.40
CA LEU A 257 12.98 1.78 8.90
C LEU A 257 12.98 1.75 10.42
N GLU A 258 14.11 1.37 10.99
CA GLU A 258 14.31 1.37 12.43
C GLU A 258 14.16 2.79 12.99
N ARG A 259 13.49 2.88 14.14
CA ARG A 259 13.33 4.16 14.82
C ARG A 259 14.63 4.52 15.52
N ASN A 260 15.50 5.26 14.84
CA ASN A 260 16.68 5.83 15.51
C ASN A 260 16.27 6.91 16.52
N LYS A 261 16.65 6.73 17.77
CA LYS A 261 16.55 7.80 18.77
C LYS A 261 17.68 8.81 18.50
N LEU A 262 17.32 9.99 18.02
CA LEU A 262 18.26 11.10 17.88
C LEU A 262 18.76 11.55 19.26
N ASP A 263 20.05 11.82 19.37
CA ASP A 263 20.71 12.26 20.64
C ASP A 263 20.04 13.45 21.33
N GLY A 264 19.41 14.35 20.58
CA GLY A 264 18.65 15.47 21.12
C GLY A 264 17.43 15.09 21.96
N TYR A 265 16.89 13.90 21.76
CA TYR A 265 15.75 13.40 22.55
C TYR A 265 16.13 12.90 23.94
N ARG A 266 17.42 12.62 24.18
CA ARG A 266 17.96 12.14 25.47
C ARG A 266 18.11 13.23 26.50
N ASN A 267 18.40 14.45 26.09
CA ASN A 267 18.60 15.56 27.02
C ASN A 267 17.30 16.11 27.61
N GLU A 268 16.17 15.73 27.06
CA GLU A 268 14.86 16.06 27.60
C GLU A 268 14.28 14.99 28.55
N VAL A 269 15.00 13.90 28.77
CA VAL A 269 14.57 12.78 29.65
C VAL A 269 14.57 13.17 31.15
N GLY A 270 14.92 14.39 31.50
CA GLY A 270 14.55 14.97 32.79
C GLY A 270 13.05 15.35 32.89
N ALA A 271 12.35 15.38 31.76
CA ALA A 271 10.90 15.54 31.75
C ALA A 271 10.26 14.15 31.67
N PRO A 272 9.30 13.79 32.54
CA PRO A 272 8.59 12.53 32.43
C PRO A 272 7.96 12.46 31.05
N SER A 273 8.42 11.51 30.22
CA SER A 273 7.83 11.30 28.92
C SER A 273 6.33 11.08 29.10
N LYS A 274 5.49 11.68 28.25
CA LYS A 274 4.04 11.49 28.31
C LYS A 274 3.61 10.03 28.09
N LEU A 275 4.52 9.14 27.73
CA LEU A 275 4.38 7.69 27.80
C LEU A 275 4.82 7.22 29.20
N GLY A 276 3.97 7.43 30.18
CA GLY A 276 4.23 7.11 31.60
C GLY A 276 4.49 5.64 31.90
N ALA A 277 4.26 4.70 30.96
CA ALA A 277 4.54 3.28 31.13
C ALA A 277 6.03 2.93 31.09
N LEU A 278 6.83 3.73 30.45
CA LEU A 278 8.27 3.49 30.27
C LEU A 278 9.13 3.92 31.47
N VAL A 279 8.56 4.49 32.50
CA VAL A 279 9.30 5.01 33.68
C VAL A 279 9.35 4.01 34.83
N ILE A 280 8.73 2.85 34.70
CA ILE A 280 8.57 1.88 35.80
C ILE A 280 9.88 1.13 36.10
N ASN A 281 10.80 1.02 35.13
CA ASN A 281 12.08 0.39 35.39
C ASN A 281 13.24 1.30 34.94
N PRO A 282 13.97 1.94 35.90
CA PRO A 282 15.16 2.74 35.58
C PRO A 282 16.29 1.94 34.93
N GLU A 283 16.28 0.60 35.06
CA GLU A 283 17.26 -0.29 34.41
C GLU A 283 16.93 -0.51 32.95
N LEU A 284 15.67 -0.33 32.54
CA LEU A 284 15.24 -0.26 31.12
C LEU A 284 15.84 0.97 30.42
N PHE A 285 16.19 1.97 31.20
CA PHE A 285 16.85 3.20 30.77
C PHE A 285 18.27 3.33 31.32
N SER A 286 18.90 2.21 31.72
CA SER A 286 20.33 2.14 31.93
C SER A 286 21.02 2.92 30.83
N PRO A 287 22.12 3.65 31.10
CA PRO A 287 22.66 4.62 30.14
C PRO A 287 22.74 3.94 28.78
N LEU A 288 21.69 4.17 28.03
CA LEU A 288 21.47 3.66 26.70
C LEU A 288 22.80 3.86 25.98
N ALA A 289 23.33 2.79 25.43
CA ALA A 289 24.46 2.90 24.54
C ALA A 289 24.23 4.13 23.69
N THR A 290 25.19 5.02 23.68
CA THR A 290 25.08 6.31 22.97
C THR A 290 24.49 6.03 21.60
N ALA A 291 23.34 6.67 21.29
CA ALA A 291 22.76 6.52 19.96
C ALA A 291 23.86 6.80 18.94
N PRO A 292 23.92 6.03 17.86
CA PRO A 292 24.91 6.28 16.81
C PRO A 292 24.81 7.74 16.37
N THR A 293 25.96 8.35 16.13
CA THR A 293 26.02 9.73 15.62
C THR A 293 25.96 9.78 14.10
N ASP A 294 26.28 8.67 13.46
CA ASP A 294 26.12 8.51 12.01
C ASP A 294 24.62 8.26 11.69
N PRO A 295 24.04 9.02 10.77
CA PRO A 295 22.63 8.83 10.39
C PRO A 295 22.34 7.49 9.70
N PHE A 296 23.37 6.77 9.25
CA PHE A 296 23.28 5.45 8.65
C PHE A 296 23.61 4.31 9.61
N GLU A 297 23.87 4.60 10.88
CA GLU A 297 24.02 3.61 11.92
C GLU A 297 22.77 3.54 12.80
N ILE A 298 22.33 2.33 13.08
CA ILE A 298 21.26 2.04 14.05
C ILE A 298 21.83 1.25 15.22
N SER A 299 21.12 1.27 16.33
CA SER A 299 21.43 0.44 17.51
C SER A 299 20.13 -0.21 17.97
N SER A 300 19.90 -1.45 17.53
CA SER A 300 18.70 -2.21 17.82
C SER A 300 19.07 -3.66 18.18
N ASP A 301 18.31 -4.27 19.07
CA ASP A 301 18.49 -5.68 19.44
C ASP A 301 17.80 -6.63 18.46
N MET A 302 16.91 -6.09 17.60
CA MET A 302 16.30 -6.84 16.51
C MET A 302 16.27 -6.02 15.21
N VAL A 303 16.27 -6.73 14.11
CA VAL A 303 16.05 -6.15 12.78
C VAL A 303 14.59 -6.31 12.41
N GLY A 304 13.92 -5.18 12.21
CA GLY A 304 12.53 -5.19 11.75
C GLY A 304 12.42 -5.53 10.26
N PHE A 305 11.29 -6.10 9.89
CA PHE A 305 10.97 -6.40 8.50
C PHE A 305 9.47 -6.26 8.22
N VAL A 306 9.13 -6.05 6.96
CA VAL A 306 7.79 -6.21 6.41
C VAL A 306 7.86 -7.09 5.18
N ALA A 307 7.07 -8.14 5.18
CA ALA A 307 6.97 -9.04 4.05
C ALA A 307 5.53 -9.06 3.49
N VAL A 308 5.41 -8.98 2.19
CA VAL A 308 4.21 -9.37 1.46
C VAL A 308 4.45 -10.78 0.93
N ASP A 309 3.81 -11.74 1.58
CA ASP A 309 4.01 -13.15 1.22
C ASP A 309 3.22 -13.52 -0.03
N ASP A 310 1.99 -13.00 -0.13
CA ASP A 310 1.06 -13.34 -1.20
C ASP A 310 0.27 -12.09 -1.62
N GLN A 311 0.46 -11.68 -2.86
CA GLN A 311 -0.43 -10.76 -3.55
C GLN A 311 -0.80 -11.35 -4.90
N HIS A 312 -2.06 -11.67 -5.08
CA HIS A 312 -2.60 -12.14 -6.35
C HIS A 312 -3.73 -11.24 -6.80
N THR A 313 -3.61 -10.68 -7.99
CA THR A 313 -4.64 -9.81 -8.56
C THR A 313 -5.03 -10.29 -9.93
N TYR A 314 -6.34 -10.45 -10.13
CA TYR A 314 -6.97 -10.81 -11.39
C TYR A 314 -7.88 -9.67 -11.83
N GLN A 315 -7.70 -9.20 -13.04
CA GLN A 315 -8.52 -8.16 -13.64
C GLN A 315 -9.02 -8.62 -15.01
N SER A 316 -10.26 -8.30 -15.32
CA SER A 316 -10.89 -8.62 -16.59
C SER A 316 -11.72 -7.44 -17.05
N THR A 317 -11.51 -6.97 -18.26
CA THR A 317 -12.29 -5.90 -18.89
C THR A 317 -12.79 -6.37 -20.24
N LEU A 318 -14.10 -6.57 -20.35
CA LEU A 318 -14.77 -6.83 -21.62
C LEU A 318 -15.36 -5.50 -22.13
N THR A 319 -14.96 -5.14 -23.36
CA THR A 319 -15.44 -3.94 -24.05
C THR A 319 -16.26 -4.34 -25.26
N ILE A 320 -17.47 -3.81 -25.38
CA ILE A 320 -18.39 -4.06 -26.49
C ILE A 320 -18.76 -2.70 -27.10
N ASP A 321 -18.39 -2.47 -28.35
CA ASP A 321 -18.78 -1.30 -29.10
C ASP A 321 -20.05 -1.64 -29.94
N THR A 322 -21.13 -0.92 -29.66
CA THR A 322 -22.40 -1.08 -30.41
C THR A 322 -22.55 -0.06 -31.52
N GLY A 323 -21.57 0.80 -31.74
CA GLY A 323 -21.62 1.96 -32.63
C GLY A 323 -22.28 3.17 -31.98
N ALA A 324 -23.35 3.02 -31.21
CA ALA A 324 -24.03 4.11 -30.50
C ALA A 324 -23.42 4.37 -29.11
N MET A 325 -22.91 3.33 -28.46
CA MET A 325 -22.27 3.39 -27.16
C MET A 325 -21.27 2.25 -27.00
N GLN A 326 -20.32 2.45 -26.12
CA GLN A 326 -19.42 1.43 -25.62
C GLN A 326 -19.94 0.89 -24.28
N ILE A 327 -19.96 -0.43 -24.12
CA ILE A 327 -20.27 -1.10 -22.85
C ILE A 327 -18.96 -1.71 -22.35
N LYS A 328 -18.56 -1.35 -21.12
CA LYS A 328 -17.40 -1.95 -20.44
C LYS A 328 -17.86 -2.75 -19.23
N ILE A 329 -17.42 -3.99 -19.11
CA ILE A 329 -17.68 -4.86 -17.96
C ILE A 329 -16.33 -5.15 -17.32
N LEU A 330 -16.14 -4.61 -16.12
CA LEU A 330 -14.91 -4.74 -15.34
C LEU A 330 -15.14 -5.70 -14.19
N ASN A 331 -14.27 -6.68 -14.05
CA ASN A 331 -14.27 -7.60 -12.91
C ASN A 331 -12.86 -7.65 -12.33
N GLY A 332 -12.76 -7.58 -11.02
CA GLY A 332 -11.52 -7.66 -10.27
C GLY A 332 -11.64 -8.55 -9.05
N TYR A 333 -10.57 -9.27 -8.80
CA TYR A 333 -10.36 -10.03 -7.58
C TYR A 333 -8.93 -9.81 -7.13
N GLN A 334 -8.74 -9.52 -5.86
CA GLN A 334 -7.43 -9.41 -5.23
C GLN A 334 -7.42 -10.16 -3.93
N ASP A 335 -6.38 -10.94 -3.72
CA ASP A 335 -5.98 -11.52 -2.45
C ASP A 335 -4.63 -10.96 -2.08
N TYR A 336 -4.52 -10.44 -0.87
CA TYR A 336 -3.36 -9.72 -0.40
C TYR A 336 -3.11 -9.99 1.06
N SER A 337 -1.89 -10.37 1.41
CA SER A 337 -1.48 -10.50 2.80
C SER A 337 -0.08 -9.97 3.02
N TRP A 338 0.12 -9.33 4.16
CA TRP A 338 1.42 -8.90 4.61
C TRP A 338 1.56 -9.11 6.12
N TYR A 339 2.79 -9.23 6.53
CA TYR A 339 3.17 -9.37 7.93
C TYR A 339 4.47 -8.61 8.18
N GLY A 340 4.59 -8.01 9.35
CA GLY A 340 5.80 -7.31 9.76
C GLY A 340 6.08 -7.45 11.25
N GLU A 341 7.36 -7.40 11.57
CA GLU A 341 7.86 -7.26 12.93
C GLU A 341 8.79 -6.05 12.99
N LYS A 342 8.74 -5.32 14.07
CA LYS A 342 9.65 -4.19 14.28
C LYS A 342 10.01 -4.01 15.75
N ASP A 343 11.18 -3.47 15.98
CA ASP A 343 11.60 -2.98 17.27
C ASP A 343 10.75 -1.77 17.66
N PHE A 344 9.90 -1.94 18.67
CA PHE A 344 9.00 -0.89 19.11
C PHE A 344 9.70 0.19 19.93
N ASP A 345 10.74 -0.18 20.70
CA ASP A 345 11.48 0.77 21.51
C ASP A 345 12.64 1.45 20.77
N GLY A 346 13.10 0.88 19.64
CA GLY A 346 14.16 1.42 18.79
C GLY A 346 15.50 1.49 19.53
N THR A 347 15.81 0.48 20.37
CA THR A 347 17.06 0.44 21.16
C THR A 347 17.64 -0.97 21.22
N ALA A 348 18.91 -1.07 21.52
CA ALA A 348 19.57 -2.34 21.86
C ALA A 348 19.38 -2.72 23.34
N SER A 349 18.27 -2.33 23.94
CA SER A 349 17.94 -2.74 25.30
C SER A 349 17.62 -4.24 25.33
N PRO A 350 18.05 -5.00 26.36
CA PRO A 350 17.65 -6.39 26.50
C PRO A 350 16.15 -6.59 26.76
N VAL A 351 15.41 -5.53 26.97
CA VAL A 351 13.96 -5.54 27.03
C VAL A 351 13.45 -5.32 25.62
N SER A 352 13.05 -6.40 24.99
CA SER A 352 12.71 -6.44 23.59
C SER A 352 11.22 -6.22 23.42
N TYR A 353 10.83 -4.98 23.17
CA TYR A 353 9.46 -4.68 22.73
C TYR A 353 9.33 -4.90 21.25
N VAL A 354 8.73 -6.04 20.87
CA VAL A 354 8.47 -6.35 19.46
C VAL A 354 7.03 -6.05 19.12
N GLU A 355 6.83 -5.22 18.13
CA GLU A 355 5.54 -5.02 17.49
C GLU A 355 5.39 -5.99 16.33
N LYS A 356 4.34 -6.80 16.37
CA LYS A 356 3.96 -7.73 15.30
C LYS A 356 2.65 -7.26 14.71
N ILE A 357 2.64 -7.01 13.43
CA ILE A 357 1.48 -6.49 12.73
C ILE A 357 1.30 -7.21 11.41
N GLY A 358 0.05 -7.39 10.99
CA GLY A 358 -0.24 -8.00 9.70
C GLY A 358 -1.62 -7.61 9.20
N GLN A 359 -1.86 -7.94 7.95
CA GLN A 359 -3.17 -7.79 7.32
C GLN A 359 -3.36 -8.88 6.28
N ALA A 360 -4.55 -9.45 6.26
CA ALA A 360 -5.01 -10.26 5.15
C ALA A 360 -6.30 -9.65 4.62
N GLU A 361 -6.37 -9.47 3.32
CA GLU A 361 -7.46 -8.76 2.66
C GLU A 361 -7.84 -9.45 1.36
N THR A 362 -9.15 -9.63 1.16
CA THR A 362 -9.71 -10.10 -0.10
C THR A 362 -10.66 -9.05 -0.66
N ASN A 363 -10.41 -8.61 -1.88
CA ASN A 363 -11.20 -7.60 -2.59
C ASN A 363 -11.92 -8.19 -3.80
N LYS A 364 -13.17 -7.82 -4.00
CA LYS A 364 -13.98 -8.17 -5.18
C LYS A 364 -14.63 -6.91 -5.73
N GLN A 365 -14.46 -6.67 -7.03
CA GLN A 365 -15.07 -5.53 -7.71
C GLN A 365 -15.75 -5.97 -9.00
N HIS A 366 -16.95 -5.46 -9.23
CA HIS A 366 -17.70 -5.60 -10.46
C HIS A 366 -18.24 -4.23 -10.88
N GLU A 367 -18.01 -3.84 -12.12
CA GLU A 367 -18.52 -2.57 -12.63
C GLU A 367 -19.00 -2.76 -14.06
N ILE A 368 -20.14 -2.18 -14.39
CA ILE A 368 -20.66 -2.10 -15.75
C ILE A 368 -20.78 -0.62 -16.10
N GLN A 369 -20.13 -0.22 -17.19
CA GLN A 369 -20.14 1.16 -17.68
C GLN A 369 -20.79 1.21 -19.07
N PHE A 370 -21.60 2.23 -19.28
CA PHE A 370 -22.20 2.59 -20.56
C PHE A 370 -21.66 3.98 -20.92
N ILE A 371 -21.02 4.10 -22.06
CA ILE A 371 -20.31 5.29 -22.48
C ILE A 371 -20.79 5.66 -23.89
N SER A 372 -21.29 6.88 -24.09
CA SER A 372 -21.74 7.33 -25.40
C SER A 372 -20.57 7.43 -26.39
N ASN A 373 -20.80 7.00 -27.64
CA ASN A 373 -19.86 7.10 -28.76
C ASN A 373 -20.18 8.32 -29.66
N THR A 374 -20.81 9.36 -29.12
CA THR A 374 -21.24 10.48 -29.94
C THR A 374 -20.17 11.59 -30.00
N ASP A 375 -19.84 12.02 -31.23
CA ASP A 375 -19.12 13.26 -31.49
C ASP A 375 -20.06 14.48 -31.47
N GLY A 376 -21.28 14.31 -30.92
CA GLY A 376 -22.31 15.34 -30.84
C GLY A 376 -22.16 16.24 -29.61
N ASP A 377 -23.04 17.27 -29.54
CA ASP A 377 -23.04 18.24 -28.43
C ASP A 377 -23.32 17.62 -27.05
N ILE A 378 -23.80 16.40 -26.99
CA ILE A 378 -24.12 15.68 -25.73
C ILE A 378 -23.34 14.39 -25.69
N SER A 379 -22.53 14.24 -24.67
CA SER A 379 -21.88 12.98 -24.30
C SER A 379 -22.27 12.58 -22.88
N TRP A 380 -22.29 11.28 -22.60
CA TRP A 380 -22.70 10.79 -21.31
C TRP A 380 -21.97 9.49 -20.94
N VAL A 381 -21.90 9.25 -19.64
CA VAL A 381 -21.48 7.97 -19.05
C VAL A 381 -22.46 7.60 -17.95
N ALA A 382 -22.76 6.32 -17.83
CA ALA A 382 -23.54 5.77 -16.73
C ALA A 382 -22.91 4.44 -16.27
N GLY A 383 -23.08 4.07 -15.01
CA GLY A 383 -22.54 2.81 -14.52
C GLY A 383 -23.19 2.28 -13.27
N LEU A 384 -23.00 0.98 -13.08
CA LEU A 384 -23.34 0.23 -11.88
C LEU A 384 -22.07 -0.32 -11.29
N PHE A 385 -21.89 -0.16 -9.99
CA PHE A 385 -20.69 -0.53 -9.26
C PHE A 385 -21.02 -1.40 -8.05
N TYR A 386 -20.24 -2.45 -7.86
CA TYR A 386 -20.22 -3.30 -6.69
C TYR A 386 -18.81 -3.51 -6.23
N TYR A 387 -18.56 -3.38 -4.93
CA TYR A 387 -17.30 -3.66 -4.28
C TYR A 387 -17.53 -4.34 -2.95
N ASN A 388 -16.70 -5.33 -2.62
CA ASN A 388 -16.67 -5.95 -1.32
C ASN A 388 -15.23 -6.16 -0.90
N VAL A 389 -14.93 -5.89 0.35
CA VAL A 389 -13.64 -6.16 1.00
C VAL A 389 -13.86 -6.90 2.29
N GLU A 390 -13.15 -8.00 2.46
CA GLU A 390 -13.00 -8.74 3.71
C GLU A 390 -11.58 -8.52 4.23
N LEU A 391 -11.44 -8.01 5.46
CA LEU A 391 -10.15 -7.65 6.05
C LEU A 391 -10.01 -8.28 7.44
N ASN A 392 -8.81 -8.81 7.71
CA ASN A 392 -8.40 -9.32 9.01
C ASN A 392 -7.03 -8.71 9.36
N GLN A 393 -6.99 -7.96 10.44
CA GLN A 393 -5.80 -7.23 10.88
C GLN A 393 -5.41 -7.66 12.30
N PRO A 394 -4.46 -8.59 12.45
CA PRO A 394 -3.86 -8.92 13.73
C PRO A 394 -2.78 -7.90 14.10
N TYR A 395 -2.70 -7.58 15.39
CA TYR A 395 -1.68 -6.74 15.99
C TYR A 395 -1.28 -7.32 17.35
N THR A 396 0.00 -7.38 17.65
CA THR A 396 0.51 -7.94 18.91
C THR A 396 1.75 -7.17 19.37
N LEU A 397 1.81 -6.86 20.66
CA LEU A 397 3.03 -6.39 21.32
C LEU A 397 3.53 -7.49 22.26
N THR A 398 4.83 -7.76 22.15
CA THR A 398 5.49 -8.79 22.98
C THR A 398 6.71 -8.23 23.67
N ASP A 399 7.06 -8.80 24.82
CA ASP A 399 8.32 -8.62 25.51
C ASP A 399 8.76 -9.99 26.03
N ALA A 400 9.45 -10.74 25.17
CA ALA A 400 9.87 -12.11 25.47
C ALA A 400 10.97 -12.20 26.55
N ASN A 401 11.61 -11.09 26.89
CA ASN A 401 12.64 -11.02 27.92
C ASN A 401 12.09 -10.60 29.28
N ASN A 402 10.81 -10.24 29.38
CA ASN A 402 10.20 -9.83 30.63
C ASN A 402 9.79 -11.06 31.46
N PRO A 403 10.52 -11.38 32.57
CA PRO A 403 10.26 -12.57 33.37
C PRO A 403 8.87 -12.54 34.03
N TYR A 404 8.30 -11.36 34.23
CA TYR A 404 6.99 -11.21 34.84
C TYR A 404 5.87 -11.53 33.87
N LEU A 405 6.03 -11.20 32.61
CA LEU A 405 5.07 -11.57 31.55
C LEU A 405 5.14 -13.07 31.22
N ILE A 406 6.35 -13.64 31.17
CA ILE A 406 6.57 -15.04 30.84
C ILE A 406 6.06 -15.98 31.93
N ASN A 407 6.25 -15.61 33.20
CA ASN A 407 6.01 -16.45 34.37
C ASN A 407 4.83 -15.98 35.22
N ASN A 408 3.79 -15.38 34.66
CA ASN A 408 2.69 -14.83 35.45
C ASN A 408 1.86 -15.87 36.24
N GLY A 409 2.30 -17.11 36.33
CA GLY A 409 1.91 -18.15 37.27
C GLY A 409 0.62 -18.90 36.97
N THR A 410 -0.25 -18.40 36.10
CA THR A 410 -1.58 -18.98 35.83
C THR A 410 -1.78 -19.44 34.40
N VAL A 411 -1.17 -18.78 33.46
CA VAL A 411 -1.24 -19.11 32.02
C VAL A 411 0.16 -19.00 31.42
N PRO A 412 0.67 -20.06 30.77
CA PRO A 412 1.95 -19.99 30.08
C PRO A 412 1.91 -18.86 29.00
N ASN A 413 2.83 -17.92 29.07
CA ASN A 413 2.98 -16.82 28.12
C ASN A 413 4.46 -16.75 27.65
N PRO A 414 4.98 -17.79 26.98
CA PRO A 414 6.40 -17.89 26.65
C PRO A 414 6.87 -16.78 25.70
N ASP A 415 5.97 -16.19 24.94
CA ASP A 415 6.29 -15.11 23.99
C ASP A 415 6.22 -13.72 24.62
N GLY A 416 5.86 -13.62 25.92
CA GLY A 416 5.75 -12.35 26.63
C GLY A 416 4.70 -11.41 26.04
N ILE A 417 3.60 -11.93 25.52
CA ILE A 417 2.51 -11.13 24.95
C ILE A 417 1.87 -10.28 26.02
N PHE A 418 1.87 -8.97 25.88
CA PHE A 418 1.20 -8.06 26.82
C PHE A 418 0.03 -7.29 26.18
N TYR A 419 -0.02 -7.24 24.86
CA TYR A 419 -1.13 -6.66 24.13
C TYR A 419 -1.39 -7.43 22.84
N THR A 420 -2.63 -7.72 22.55
CA THR A 420 -3.06 -8.20 21.24
C THR A 420 -4.37 -7.57 20.85
N GLN A 421 -4.49 -7.24 19.58
CA GLN A 421 -5.68 -6.70 18.96
C GLN A 421 -5.93 -7.47 17.67
N ARG A 422 -7.18 -7.73 17.37
CA ARG A 422 -7.59 -8.32 16.10
C ARG A 422 -8.83 -7.60 15.60
N GLY A 423 -8.68 -6.89 14.50
CA GLY A 423 -9.78 -6.28 13.76
C GLY A 423 -10.22 -7.18 12.61
N ILE A 424 -11.52 -7.38 12.47
CA ILE A 424 -12.15 -8.04 11.32
C ILE A 424 -13.16 -7.08 10.76
N LEU A 425 -13.15 -6.89 9.43
CA LEU A 425 -14.06 -6.00 8.72
C LEU A 425 -14.56 -6.68 7.45
N ASP A 426 -15.86 -6.62 7.24
CA ASP A 426 -16.53 -6.85 5.96
C ASP A 426 -17.17 -5.52 5.52
N SER A 427 -16.85 -5.04 4.33
CA SER A 427 -17.40 -3.80 3.81
C SER A 427 -17.87 -3.97 2.39
N THR A 428 -19.16 -3.72 2.16
CA THR A 428 -19.78 -3.78 0.85
C THR A 428 -20.22 -2.39 0.40
N SER A 429 -19.94 -2.04 -0.86
CA SER A 429 -20.40 -0.81 -1.51
C SER A 429 -21.11 -1.12 -2.80
N LYS A 430 -22.31 -0.54 -2.98
CA LYS A 430 -23.12 -0.63 -4.20
C LYS A 430 -23.43 0.78 -4.67
N ALA A 431 -23.31 1.04 -5.97
CA ALA A 431 -23.67 2.35 -6.48
C ALA A 431 -24.22 2.31 -7.91
N ALA A 432 -25.02 3.32 -8.21
CA ALA A 432 -25.38 3.71 -9.56
C ALA A 432 -24.96 5.17 -9.77
N TYR A 433 -24.35 5.46 -10.91
CA TYR A 433 -23.86 6.79 -11.21
C TYR A 433 -24.07 7.13 -12.68
N GLY A 434 -24.01 8.42 -12.99
CA GLY A 434 -23.99 8.93 -14.35
C GLY A 434 -23.57 10.38 -14.41
N GLN A 435 -23.06 10.76 -15.57
CA GLN A 435 -22.69 12.12 -15.92
C GLN A 435 -23.13 12.41 -17.36
N VAL A 436 -23.59 13.60 -17.57
CA VAL A 436 -23.91 14.13 -18.90
C VAL A 436 -23.12 15.42 -19.08
N ASP A 437 -22.42 15.52 -20.19
CA ASP A 437 -21.72 16.72 -20.62
C ASP A 437 -22.39 17.27 -21.86
N TRP A 438 -22.83 18.52 -21.78
CA TRP A 438 -23.50 19.22 -22.88
C TRP A 438 -22.67 20.41 -23.33
N GLN A 439 -22.19 20.35 -24.55
CA GLN A 439 -21.54 21.47 -25.22
C GLN A 439 -22.58 22.43 -25.75
N ALA A 440 -23.04 23.36 -24.89
CA ALA A 440 -24.09 24.31 -25.20
C ALA A 440 -23.66 25.36 -26.27
N SER A 441 -22.35 25.55 -26.46
CA SER A 441 -21.74 26.35 -27.52
C SER A 441 -20.26 26.03 -27.63
N ASP A 442 -19.55 26.54 -28.63
CA ASP A 442 -18.10 26.39 -28.81
C ASP A 442 -17.27 26.88 -27.59
N LYS A 443 -17.88 27.63 -26.68
CA LYS A 443 -17.22 28.20 -25.49
C LYS A 443 -17.81 27.80 -24.18
N LEU A 444 -18.88 26.97 -24.17
CA LEU A 444 -19.58 26.62 -22.95
C LEU A 444 -19.94 25.12 -22.95
N THR A 445 -19.31 24.39 -22.08
CA THR A 445 -19.69 23.02 -21.74
C THR A 445 -20.30 22.99 -20.35
N MET A 446 -21.41 22.30 -20.18
CA MET A 446 -22.09 22.10 -18.91
C MET A 446 -22.10 20.62 -18.56
N SER A 447 -21.60 20.30 -17.38
CA SER A 447 -21.51 18.93 -16.87
C SER A 447 -22.44 18.75 -15.68
N LEU A 448 -23.24 17.69 -15.69
CA LEU A 448 -24.12 17.29 -14.59
C LEU A 448 -23.85 15.82 -14.26
N GLY A 449 -23.34 15.56 -13.05
CA GLY A 449 -23.08 14.22 -12.55
C GLY A 449 -23.89 13.92 -11.29
N LEU A 450 -24.39 12.70 -11.21
CA LEU A 450 -25.09 12.17 -10.03
C LEU A 450 -24.58 10.77 -9.69
N ARG A 451 -24.52 10.48 -8.38
CA ARG A 451 -24.23 9.14 -7.85
C ARG A 451 -25.12 8.87 -6.64
N TYR A 452 -25.69 7.69 -6.62
CA TYR A 452 -26.30 7.09 -5.44
C TYR A 452 -25.42 5.93 -4.99
N SER A 453 -25.05 5.92 -3.70
CA SER A 453 -24.23 4.85 -3.11
C SER A 453 -24.90 4.34 -1.84
N GLU A 454 -24.76 3.05 -1.61
CA GLU A 454 -25.11 2.35 -0.39
C GLU A 454 -23.86 1.61 0.10
N ASP A 455 -23.38 1.98 1.27
CA ASP A 455 -22.20 1.41 1.89
C ASP A 455 -22.59 0.76 3.21
N GLU A 456 -22.24 -0.53 3.36
CA GLU A 456 -22.46 -1.33 4.55
C GLU A 456 -21.11 -1.77 5.10
N LYS A 457 -20.92 -1.63 6.43
CA LYS A 457 -19.74 -2.11 7.13
C LYS A 457 -20.15 -2.92 8.34
N GLU A 458 -19.70 -4.15 8.39
CA GLU A 458 -19.75 -5.00 9.57
C GLU A 458 -18.34 -5.28 10.06
N GLY A 459 -18.12 -5.14 11.35
CA GLY A 459 -16.79 -5.37 11.91
C GLY A 459 -16.83 -5.75 13.38
N SER A 460 -15.76 -6.38 13.80
CA SER A 460 -15.49 -6.67 15.20
C SER A 460 -14.03 -6.38 15.51
N GLU A 461 -13.81 -5.91 16.71
CA GLU A 461 -12.47 -5.73 17.26
C GLU A 461 -12.38 -6.43 18.60
N THR A 462 -11.37 -7.27 18.75
CA THR A 462 -11.07 -7.96 20.00
C THR A 462 -9.73 -7.47 20.49
N GLN A 463 -9.68 -7.02 21.72
CA GLN A 463 -8.44 -6.60 22.38
C GLN A 463 -8.22 -7.42 23.64
N LEU A 464 -6.99 -7.82 23.87
CA LEU A 464 -6.53 -8.42 25.11
C LEU A 464 -5.30 -7.64 25.58
N GLN A 465 -5.35 -7.20 26.79
CA GLN A 465 -4.21 -6.58 27.45
C GLN A 465 -3.86 -7.39 28.70
N VAL A 466 -2.62 -7.84 28.77
CA VAL A 466 -2.07 -8.56 29.91
C VAL A 466 -1.28 -7.57 30.74
N TYR A 467 -1.72 -7.33 31.96
CA TYR A 467 -1.00 -6.51 32.91
C TYR A 467 -0.07 -7.38 33.75
N ASP A 468 1.13 -6.87 33.98
CA ASP A 468 2.03 -7.46 34.95
C ASP A 468 1.43 -7.33 36.35
N ALA A 469 0.99 -8.45 36.92
CA ALA A 469 0.36 -8.50 38.22
C ALA A 469 1.35 -8.34 39.40
N VAL A 470 2.64 -8.20 39.14
CA VAL A 470 3.70 -8.27 40.15
C VAL A 470 4.27 -6.88 40.50
N VAL A 471 4.04 -5.88 39.67
CA VAL A 471 4.47 -4.51 40.04
C VAL A 471 3.54 -4.01 41.11
N ASP A 472 4.06 -3.85 42.32
CA ASP A 472 3.33 -3.19 43.41
C ASP A 472 3.18 -1.69 43.14
N TYR A 473 2.25 -1.37 42.25
CA TYR A 473 1.89 0.02 41.89
C TYR A 473 1.31 0.80 43.08
N CYS A 474 1.11 0.12 44.23
CA CYS A 474 0.60 0.72 45.44
C CYS A 474 1.69 1.31 46.32
N THR A 475 2.95 1.28 45.92
CA THR A 475 4.01 2.00 46.68
C THR A 475 3.90 3.49 46.46
N GLU A 476 4.15 4.29 47.53
CA GLU A 476 4.16 5.75 47.45
C GLU A 476 5.07 6.30 46.33
N ALA A 477 6.10 5.55 45.93
CA ALA A 477 7.01 5.90 44.84
C ALA A 477 6.38 5.77 43.45
N ALA A 478 5.38 4.92 43.27
CA ALA A 478 4.70 4.73 42.00
C ALA A 478 3.49 5.68 41.78
N LEU A 479 2.95 6.24 42.85
CA LEU A 479 1.77 7.15 42.81
C LEU A 479 1.89 8.30 41.80
N PRO A 480 3.03 9.01 41.66
CA PRO A 480 3.14 10.10 40.70
C PRO A 480 3.04 9.63 39.23
N TYR A 481 3.34 8.38 38.97
CA TYR A 481 3.37 7.81 37.60
C TYR A 481 2.01 7.25 37.21
N VAL A 482 1.23 6.75 38.15
CA VAL A 482 -0.11 6.20 37.92
C VAL A 482 -1.16 7.31 37.70
N GLN A 483 -0.95 8.49 38.26
CA GLN A 483 -1.86 9.64 38.10
C GLN A 483 -2.02 10.13 36.68
N GLY A 484 -1.06 9.86 35.77
CA GLY A 484 -1.15 10.19 34.34
C GLY A 484 -2.08 9.27 33.52
N TYR A 485 -2.42 8.10 34.04
CA TYR A 485 -3.26 7.10 33.36
C TYR A 485 -4.70 7.02 33.87
N GLY A 486 -5.09 7.89 34.78
CA GLY A 486 -6.34 7.81 35.55
C GLY A 486 -7.66 7.90 34.76
N ALA A 487 -7.63 7.94 33.42
CA ALA A 487 -8.84 8.14 32.64
C ALA A 487 -9.39 6.87 31.97
N TYR A 488 -8.67 5.74 31.97
CA TYR A 488 -9.05 4.56 31.17
C TYR A 488 -9.16 3.23 31.93
N PHE A 489 -9.08 3.21 33.24
CA PHE A 489 -9.24 1.98 34.00
C PHE A 489 -10.69 1.78 34.43
N ASP A 490 -11.37 0.79 33.88
CA ASP A 490 -12.62 0.28 34.44
C ASP A 490 -12.30 -0.46 35.74
N PRO A 491 -12.74 0.03 36.92
CA PRO A 491 -12.48 -0.63 38.19
C PRO A 491 -13.02 -2.08 38.30
N ALA A 492 -13.96 -2.45 37.41
CA ALA A 492 -14.52 -3.81 37.34
C ALA A 492 -13.60 -4.84 36.69
N LEU A 493 -12.61 -4.37 35.93
CA LEU A 493 -11.61 -5.24 35.26
C LEU A 493 -10.31 -5.37 36.06
N VAL A 494 -10.18 -4.64 37.14
CA VAL A 494 -8.97 -4.66 37.98
C VAL A 494 -8.96 -5.95 38.81
N SER A 495 -7.87 -6.73 38.70
CA SER A 495 -7.63 -7.92 39.51
C SER A 495 -7.86 -7.64 41.00
N PRO A 496 -8.34 -8.61 41.80
CA PRO A 496 -8.48 -8.46 43.26
C PRO A 496 -7.21 -8.00 43.98
N ALA A 497 -6.03 -8.19 43.38
CA ALA A 497 -4.75 -7.69 43.89
C ALA A 497 -4.70 -6.14 43.96
N PHE A 498 -5.50 -5.44 43.16
CA PHE A 498 -5.60 -3.99 43.15
C PHE A 498 -6.75 -3.46 44.02
N ALA A 499 -7.57 -4.33 44.64
CA ALA A 499 -8.71 -3.93 45.44
C ALA A 499 -8.35 -3.10 46.67
N GLY A 500 -7.08 -3.02 47.05
CA GLY A 500 -6.55 -2.19 48.13
C GLY A 500 -6.05 -0.80 47.70
N CYS A 501 -5.85 -0.56 46.41
CA CYS A 501 -5.35 0.68 45.88
C CYS A 501 -6.50 1.70 45.75
N ARG A 502 -6.52 2.74 46.55
CA ARG A 502 -7.42 3.86 46.33
C ARG A 502 -6.85 4.80 45.29
N PHE A 503 -7.31 4.66 44.06
CA PHE A 503 -7.05 5.65 43.02
C PHE A 503 -7.98 6.84 43.28
N GLY A 504 -7.43 7.93 43.76
CA GLY A 504 -8.15 9.18 43.84
C GLY A 504 -8.41 9.68 42.40
N MET A 505 -9.67 9.62 41.95
CA MET A 505 -10.10 10.41 40.82
C MET A 505 -10.04 11.89 41.20
N VAL A 506 -9.26 12.67 40.50
CA VAL A 506 -9.36 14.12 40.45
C VAL A 506 -9.82 14.53 39.07
#